data_1b964fd9146bbfab281dbfb93096e806
#
_entry.id   1b964fd9146bbfab281dbfb93096e806
#
_cell.length_a   1.000
_cell.length_b   1.000
_cell.length_c   1.000
_cell.angle_alpha   90.00
_cell.angle_beta   90.00
_cell.angle_gamma   90.00
#
_symmetry.space_group_name_H-M   'P 1'
#
loop_
_entity.id
_entity.type
_entity.pdbx_description
1 polymer ?
#
loop_
_entity_poly.entity_id
_entity_poly.type
_entity_poly.pdbx_seq_one_letter_code
_entity_poly.pdbx_strand_id
1 'polypeptide(L)'
;MKNFLIHLISFILIISCSKDKGENDEVVADDRMANSAITNIYASGKVSEQTAAEAKQTIFGKWDVSGSSSKNMSSSKSLSECTFNFIEFTDKSYIMSLSITGPDGPESGSIFGNYALIEADGLVTQVRLYFSVSGDDVHIATLTNIEVVEKASGGFDATFDINFEIDLGDIDIVCADLGGSYSADKEPAMEETLSAGVDSNHYKMVRNWQMTSYADSDGLVLSDVLLDYCLRNQYDPVMGEYTEVLDPDCIVPSTFQVNLSTFGTYVTMTLDESGSPLEIQTGTWTWANDEQTQFYVDDDWTGNITELSTTNWQFYEVHDTTDFRADYNFDAVA
;
A
#
# COMPACT_ATOMS: atom_id res chain seq x y z
N MET A 1 14.52 -21.72 3.35
CA MET A 1 13.89 -20.43 3.10
C MET A 1 12.73 -20.50 2.10
N LYS A 2 12.14 -21.69 1.95
CA LYS A 2 10.92 -21.91 1.15
C LYS A 2 9.62 -21.53 1.87
N ASN A 3 9.66 -20.93 3.06
CA ASN A 3 8.47 -20.75 3.91
C ASN A 3 8.00 -19.30 4.03
N PHE A 4 8.62 -18.34 3.37
CA PHE A 4 8.23 -16.93 3.51
C PHE A 4 7.18 -16.48 2.47
N LEU A 5 7.00 -17.26 1.40
CA LEU A 5 6.02 -16.92 0.34
C LEU A 5 4.68 -17.69 0.45
N ILE A 6 4.47 -18.53 1.48
CA ILE A 6 3.39 -19.54 1.44
C ILE A 6 2.18 -19.20 2.33
N HIS A 7 2.10 -18.07 2.98
CA HIS A 7 0.93 -17.75 3.82
C HIS A 7 0.35 -16.37 3.55
N LEU A 8 -0.18 -16.18 2.32
CA LEU A 8 -1.23 -15.18 2.15
C LEU A 8 -2.28 -15.74 1.18
N ILE A 9 -3.39 -16.11 1.76
CA ILE A 9 -4.55 -16.68 1.08
C ILE A 9 -5.16 -15.63 0.16
N SER A 10 -5.33 -16.03 -1.09
CA SER A 10 -5.98 -15.35 -2.20
C SER A 10 -7.29 -14.65 -1.82
N PHE A 11 -7.30 -13.34 -1.91
CA PHE A 11 -8.53 -12.56 -1.97
C PHE A 11 -8.89 -12.33 -3.44
N ILE A 12 -9.73 -13.16 -4.00
CA ILE A 12 -10.30 -12.91 -5.32
C ILE A 12 -11.67 -12.26 -5.13
N LEU A 13 -11.74 -10.96 -5.38
CA LEU A 13 -13.00 -10.25 -5.58
C LEU A 13 -13.46 -10.40 -7.03
N ILE A 14 -14.43 -11.26 -7.28
CA ILE A 14 -15.19 -11.21 -8.54
C ILE A 14 -16.37 -10.26 -8.34
N ILE A 15 -16.22 -9.00 -8.70
CA ILE A 15 -17.30 -8.04 -8.75
C ILE A 15 -17.74 -7.87 -10.19
N SER A 16 -18.94 -8.31 -10.50
CA SER A 16 -19.63 -7.99 -11.74
C SER A 16 -20.26 -6.61 -11.60
N CYS A 17 -19.70 -5.59 -12.25
CA CYS A 17 -20.21 -4.22 -12.21
C CYS A 17 -20.89 -3.78 -13.49
N SER A 18 -22.01 -3.08 -13.37
CA SER A 18 -22.68 -2.34 -14.43
C SER A 18 -22.06 -0.95 -14.60
N LYS A 19 -21.86 -0.57 -15.88
CA LYS A 19 -21.22 0.69 -16.30
C LYS A 19 -22.09 1.92 -16.01
N ASP A 20 -21.49 2.90 -15.33
CA ASP A 20 -21.84 4.32 -15.54
C ASP A 20 -20.60 5.09 -16.03
N LYS A 21 -20.78 5.76 -17.18
CA LYS A 21 -19.71 6.56 -17.81
C LYS A 21 -19.73 7.98 -17.26
N GLY A 22 -18.72 8.32 -16.47
CA GLY A 22 -18.37 9.71 -16.13
C GLY A 22 -17.18 10.20 -16.98
N GLU A 23 -17.26 11.44 -17.45
CA GLU A 23 -16.29 12.07 -18.33
C GLU A 23 -14.89 12.13 -17.71
N ASN A 24 -13.90 11.64 -18.47
CA ASN A 24 -12.49 11.70 -18.15
C ASN A 24 -11.91 13.06 -18.54
N ASP A 25 -11.38 13.80 -17.57
CA ASP A 25 -10.29 14.75 -17.81
C ASP A 25 -8.96 14.03 -17.53
N GLU A 26 -8.28 13.72 -18.60
CA GLU A 26 -6.96 13.08 -18.63
C GLU A 26 -5.90 14.10 -18.17
N VAL A 27 -5.58 14.14 -16.89
CA VAL A 27 -4.39 14.83 -16.39
C VAL A 27 -3.31 13.79 -16.15
N VAL A 28 -2.44 13.63 -17.13
CA VAL A 28 -1.14 12.95 -16.95
C VAL A 28 -0.32 13.82 -15.99
N ALA A 29 -0.34 13.49 -14.71
CA ALA A 29 0.45 14.16 -13.70
C ALA A 29 1.63 13.27 -13.33
N ASP A 30 2.79 13.85 -13.45
CA ASP A 30 4.07 13.37 -12.98
C ASP A 30 3.99 13.00 -11.48
N ASP A 31 4.14 11.71 -11.13
CA ASP A 31 4.08 11.19 -9.75
C ASP A 31 5.26 11.63 -8.88
N ARG A 32 6.02 12.59 -9.37
CA ARG A 32 7.04 13.24 -8.58
C ARG A 32 6.37 14.05 -7.48
N MET A 33 6.62 13.70 -6.24
CA MET A 33 6.39 14.61 -5.13
C MET A 33 7.15 15.88 -5.43
N ALA A 34 6.45 16.90 -5.91
CA ALA A 34 7.07 18.20 -6.08
C ALA A 34 7.62 18.65 -4.72
N ASN A 35 8.85 19.16 -4.69
CA ASN A 35 9.49 19.70 -3.48
C ASN A 35 8.59 20.67 -2.69
N SER A 36 7.56 21.25 -3.32
CA SER A 36 6.56 22.08 -2.66
C SER A 36 5.62 21.29 -1.74
N ALA A 37 5.38 20.01 -1.97
CA ALA A 37 4.57 19.19 -1.06
C ALA A 37 5.34 18.82 0.20
N ILE A 38 6.65 18.62 0.12
CA ILE A 38 7.51 18.26 1.25
C ILE A 38 7.65 19.41 2.25
N THR A 39 7.68 20.66 1.80
CA THR A 39 7.81 21.84 2.67
C THR A 39 6.55 22.17 3.45
N ASN A 40 5.39 21.60 3.11
CA ASN A 40 4.09 21.86 3.75
C ASN A 40 3.42 20.58 4.28
N ILE A 41 4.19 19.58 4.67
CA ILE A 41 3.73 18.29 5.18
C ILE A 41 2.84 18.40 6.44
N TYR A 42 2.85 19.55 7.11
CA TYR A 42 2.22 19.76 8.41
C TYR A 42 1.17 20.87 8.39
N ALA A 43 0.18 20.76 7.51
CA ALA A 43 -0.99 21.61 7.61
C ALA A 43 -1.98 21.06 8.63
N SER A 44 -2.65 21.96 9.35
CA SER A 44 -3.70 21.65 10.30
C SER A 44 -4.99 22.35 9.91
N GLY A 45 -6.13 21.89 10.42
CA GLY A 45 -7.43 22.50 10.23
C GLY A 45 -8.52 21.48 9.95
N LYS A 46 -9.73 22.00 9.78
CA LYS A 46 -10.89 21.21 9.35
C LYS A 46 -10.95 21.20 7.83
N VAL A 47 -10.89 20.01 7.26
CA VAL A 47 -10.92 19.83 5.80
C VAL A 47 -12.18 20.43 5.18
N SER A 48 -13.32 20.39 5.91
CA SER A 48 -14.58 21.02 5.47
C SER A 48 -14.58 22.55 5.38
N GLU A 49 -13.54 23.19 5.90
CA GLU A 49 -13.33 24.64 5.83
C GLU A 49 -12.20 25.03 4.87
N GLN A 50 -11.68 24.08 4.08
CA GLN A 50 -10.49 24.23 3.23
C GLN A 50 -10.82 24.04 1.75
N THR A 51 -10.07 24.71 0.90
CA THR A 51 -10.00 24.43 -0.55
C THR A 51 -9.32 23.09 -0.79
N ALA A 52 -9.47 22.50 -2.00
CA ALA A 52 -8.82 21.24 -2.35
C ALA A 52 -7.29 21.27 -2.14
N ALA A 53 -6.64 22.37 -2.49
CA ALA A 53 -5.19 22.51 -2.32
C ALA A 53 -4.76 22.49 -0.84
N GLU A 54 -5.49 23.20 0.03
CA GLU A 54 -5.24 23.22 1.48
C GLU A 54 -5.57 21.87 2.12
N ALA A 55 -6.72 21.29 1.75
CA ALA A 55 -7.17 20.00 2.25
C ALA A 55 -6.17 18.89 1.90
N LYS A 56 -5.61 18.91 0.67
CA LYS A 56 -4.59 17.96 0.22
C LYS A 56 -3.36 17.99 1.13
N GLN A 57 -2.88 19.17 1.49
CA GLN A 57 -1.77 19.34 2.44
C GLN A 57 -2.13 18.85 3.85
N THR A 58 -3.37 19.09 4.28
CA THR A 58 -3.85 18.67 5.60
C THR A 58 -3.96 17.17 5.72
N ILE A 59 -4.49 16.49 4.69
CA ILE A 59 -4.61 15.02 4.74
C ILE A 59 -3.30 14.28 4.43
N PHE A 60 -2.38 14.89 3.69
CA PHE A 60 -1.11 14.26 3.30
C PHE A 60 -0.36 13.73 4.53
N GLY A 61 0.09 12.47 4.45
CA GLY A 61 0.87 11.82 5.51
C GLY A 61 0.30 10.50 5.97
N LYS A 62 1.04 9.82 6.82
CA LYS A 62 0.64 8.57 7.47
C LYS A 62 -0.04 8.89 8.79
N TRP A 63 -1.17 8.27 9.03
CA TRP A 63 -2.01 8.45 10.20
C TRP A 63 -2.22 7.12 10.88
N ASP A 64 -1.53 6.87 11.99
CA ASP A 64 -1.71 5.68 12.80
C ASP A 64 -3.02 5.77 13.56
N VAL A 65 -3.92 4.85 13.28
CA VAL A 65 -5.25 4.85 13.84
C VAL A 65 -5.23 4.23 15.23
N SER A 66 -5.54 5.04 16.22
CA SER A 66 -5.66 4.63 17.62
C SER A 66 -7.13 4.64 18.03
N GLY A 67 -7.70 3.45 18.18
CA GLY A 67 -9.01 3.25 18.78
C GLY A 67 -10.18 3.44 17.82
N SER A 68 -10.99 2.40 17.69
CA SER A 68 -12.34 2.52 17.15
C SER A 68 -13.25 3.13 18.21
N SER A 69 -14.05 4.13 17.84
CA SER A 69 -15.21 4.45 18.66
C SER A 69 -16.23 3.32 18.50
N SER A 70 -16.16 2.34 19.39
CA SER A 70 -17.17 1.28 19.45
C SER A 70 -18.53 1.91 19.71
N LYS A 71 -19.33 2.14 18.68
CA LYS A 71 -20.78 2.16 18.85
C LYS A 71 -21.16 0.76 19.25
N ASN A 72 -21.53 0.58 20.54
CA ASN A 72 -22.14 -0.57 21.17
C ASN A 72 -22.40 -1.76 20.24
N MET A 73 -21.45 -2.68 20.17
CA MET A 73 -21.65 -3.97 19.53
C MET A 73 -22.74 -4.71 20.31
N SER A 74 -23.94 -4.76 19.75
CA SER A 74 -24.97 -5.69 20.21
C SER A 74 -24.48 -7.10 19.87
N SER A 75 -24.29 -7.88 20.89
CA SER A 75 -23.83 -9.26 20.96
C SER A 75 -24.38 -10.18 19.85
N SER A 76 -23.76 -10.19 18.68
CA SER A 76 -23.75 -11.33 17.79
C SER A 76 -22.29 -11.81 17.69
N LYS A 77 -22.07 -13.09 17.91
CA LYS A 77 -20.74 -13.71 17.88
C LYS A 77 -20.13 -13.55 16.48
N SER A 78 -19.39 -12.48 16.25
CA SER A 78 -18.44 -12.41 15.16
C SER A 78 -17.20 -13.21 15.57
N LEU A 79 -16.78 -14.17 14.76
CA LEU A 79 -15.62 -15.01 15.01
C LEU A 79 -14.32 -14.31 14.58
N SER A 80 -14.39 -13.14 13.98
CA SER A 80 -13.26 -12.34 13.53
C SER A 80 -13.41 -10.88 13.97
N GLU A 81 -12.32 -10.28 14.40
CA GLU A 81 -12.23 -8.88 14.77
C GLU A 81 -11.35 -8.16 13.73
N CYS A 82 -11.88 -7.10 13.13
CA CYS A 82 -11.13 -6.27 12.20
C CYS A 82 -10.65 -5.01 12.89
N THR A 83 -9.41 -4.67 12.67
CA THR A 83 -8.77 -3.46 13.20
C THR A 83 -8.26 -2.61 12.04
N PHE A 84 -8.54 -1.32 12.09
CA PHE A 84 -7.96 -0.34 11.19
C PHE A 84 -6.64 0.14 11.78
N ASN A 85 -5.51 -0.17 11.13
CA ASN A 85 -4.19 0.10 11.67
C ASN A 85 -3.70 1.50 11.31
N PHE A 86 -3.65 1.82 10.00
CA PHE A 86 -3.25 3.13 9.52
C PHE A 86 -3.88 3.46 8.17
N ILE A 87 -3.90 4.75 7.85
CA ILE A 87 -4.11 5.26 6.50
C ILE A 87 -3.00 6.24 6.15
N GLU A 88 -2.44 6.11 4.95
CA GLU A 88 -1.43 7.02 4.44
C GLU A 88 -1.93 7.66 3.16
N PHE A 89 -1.82 8.98 3.07
CA PHE A 89 -2.14 9.75 1.87
C PHE A 89 -0.87 10.29 1.24
N THR A 90 -0.67 9.97 -0.02
CA THR A 90 0.36 10.58 -0.87
C THR A 90 -0.25 11.72 -1.70
N ASP A 91 0.43 12.17 -2.75
CA ASP A 91 -0.10 13.21 -3.64
C ASP A 91 -1.40 12.80 -4.36
N LYS A 92 -1.53 11.54 -4.74
CA LYS A 92 -2.67 11.03 -5.53
C LYS A 92 -3.27 9.74 -5.01
N SER A 93 -2.49 8.95 -4.31
CA SER A 93 -2.86 7.62 -3.84
C SER A 93 -3.00 7.58 -2.32
N TYR A 94 -3.63 6.53 -1.85
CA TYR A 94 -3.68 6.19 -0.43
C TYR A 94 -3.30 4.73 -0.23
N ILE A 95 -2.82 4.43 0.97
CA ILE A 95 -2.61 3.09 1.49
C ILE A 95 -3.47 2.96 2.74
N MET A 96 -4.23 1.91 2.87
CA MET A 96 -4.98 1.60 4.09
C MET A 96 -4.60 0.20 4.57
N SER A 97 -4.18 0.08 5.82
CA SER A 97 -3.82 -1.20 6.43
C SER A 97 -4.86 -1.63 7.44
N LEU A 98 -5.27 -2.88 7.32
CA LEU A 98 -6.25 -3.53 8.17
C LEU A 98 -5.65 -4.81 8.75
N SER A 99 -6.00 -5.15 9.98
CA SER A 99 -5.72 -6.47 10.57
C SER A 99 -7.02 -7.19 10.85
N ILE A 100 -7.04 -8.48 10.59
CA ILE A 100 -8.17 -9.37 10.83
C ILE A 100 -7.69 -10.46 11.77
N THR A 101 -8.38 -10.64 12.88
CA THR A 101 -8.09 -11.74 13.79
C THR A 101 -9.12 -12.85 13.55
N GLY A 102 -8.68 -13.89 12.85
CA GLY A 102 -9.46 -15.10 12.57
C GLY A 102 -9.10 -16.25 13.52
N PRO A 103 -9.72 -17.41 13.33
CA PRO A 103 -9.44 -18.61 14.14
C PRO A 103 -8.01 -19.13 13.98
N ASP A 104 -7.35 -18.82 12.88
CA ASP A 104 -5.97 -19.24 12.57
C ASP A 104 -4.91 -18.21 13.01
N GLY A 105 -5.34 -17.08 13.58
CA GLY A 105 -4.49 -16.00 14.06
C GLY A 105 -4.76 -14.66 13.39
N PRO A 106 -3.94 -13.64 13.70
CA PRO A 106 -4.06 -12.34 13.06
C PRO A 106 -3.48 -12.38 11.62
N GLU A 107 -4.24 -11.88 10.68
CA GLU A 107 -3.84 -11.64 9.30
C GLU A 107 -3.87 -10.13 9.03
N SER A 108 -2.92 -9.63 8.25
CA SER A 108 -2.89 -8.24 7.83
C SER A 108 -3.21 -8.14 6.35
N GLY A 109 -4.07 -7.21 5.99
CA GLY A 109 -4.41 -6.87 4.62
C GLY A 109 -4.19 -5.39 4.36
N SER A 110 -3.93 -5.05 3.10
CA SER A 110 -3.74 -3.67 2.69
C SER A 110 -4.53 -3.37 1.44
N ILE A 111 -5.03 -2.14 1.38
CA ILE A 111 -5.70 -1.59 0.21
C ILE A 111 -4.85 -0.42 -0.29
N PHE A 112 -4.52 -0.44 -1.56
CA PHE A 112 -3.84 0.65 -2.26
C PHE A 112 -4.73 1.15 -3.39
N GLY A 113 -4.88 2.47 -3.50
CA GLY A 113 -5.72 3.05 -4.54
C GLY A 113 -5.59 4.56 -4.64
N ASN A 114 -6.47 5.16 -5.42
CA ASN A 114 -6.54 6.59 -5.61
C ASN A 114 -7.59 7.23 -4.71
N TYR A 115 -7.47 8.52 -4.45
CA TYR A 115 -8.49 9.28 -3.74
C TYR A 115 -8.91 10.54 -4.50
N ALA A 116 -10.13 11.02 -4.22
CA ALA A 116 -10.62 12.28 -4.73
C ALA A 116 -11.14 13.16 -3.62
N LEU A 117 -10.84 14.46 -3.72
CA LEU A 117 -11.41 15.50 -2.87
C LEU A 117 -12.70 16.01 -3.51
N ILE A 118 -13.82 15.86 -2.83
CA ILE A 118 -15.13 16.28 -3.33
C ILE A 118 -15.47 17.65 -2.75
N GLU A 119 -15.67 18.60 -3.62
CA GLU A 119 -15.93 20.00 -3.26
C GLU A 119 -17.40 20.36 -3.39
N ALA A 120 -17.86 21.26 -2.51
CA ALA A 120 -19.09 22.02 -2.64
C ALA A 120 -18.80 23.48 -2.25
N ASP A 121 -19.24 24.41 -3.07
CA ASP A 121 -19.00 25.84 -2.88
C ASP A 121 -17.50 26.22 -2.72
N GLY A 122 -16.60 25.45 -3.35
CA GLY A 122 -15.15 25.66 -3.33
C GLY A 122 -14.45 25.14 -2.06
N LEU A 123 -15.15 24.43 -1.20
CA LEU A 123 -14.62 23.79 0.01
C LEU A 123 -14.77 22.27 -0.09
N VAL A 124 -13.80 21.53 0.47
CA VAL A 124 -13.83 20.07 0.47
C VAL A 124 -14.83 19.55 1.49
N THR A 125 -15.80 18.79 1.04
CA THR A 125 -16.84 18.22 1.91
C THR A 125 -16.54 16.78 2.34
N GLN A 126 -15.79 16.03 1.51
CA GLN A 126 -15.44 14.63 1.76
C GLN A 126 -14.21 14.20 0.96
N VAL A 127 -13.55 13.15 1.41
CA VAL A 127 -12.49 12.44 0.68
C VAL A 127 -13.04 11.06 0.30
N ARG A 128 -13.06 10.75 -0.99
CA ARG A 128 -13.50 9.44 -1.50
C ARG A 128 -12.29 8.58 -1.84
N LEU A 129 -12.30 7.35 -1.37
CA LEU A 129 -11.29 6.35 -1.64
C LEU A 129 -11.76 5.40 -2.75
N TYR A 130 -10.90 5.16 -3.70
CA TYR A 130 -11.17 4.29 -4.84
C TYR A 130 -10.13 3.19 -4.91
N PHE A 131 -10.55 2.02 -5.34
CA PHE A 131 -9.70 0.89 -5.64
C PHE A 131 -9.83 0.57 -7.13
N SER A 132 -8.71 0.43 -7.83
CA SER A 132 -8.74 0.11 -9.25
C SER A 132 -8.85 -1.39 -9.47
N VAL A 133 -9.89 -1.81 -10.20
CA VAL A 133 -10.13 -3.21 -10.60
C VAL A 133 -10.35 -3.24 -12.10
N SER A 134 -9.52 -3.97 -12.83
CA SER A 134 -9.64 -4.12 -14.29
C SER A 134 -9.70 -2.78 -15.05
N GLY A 135 -8.99 -1.76 -14.52
CA GLY A 135 -8.96 -0.42 -15.11
C GLY A 135 -10.17 0.47 -14.79
N ASP A 136 -11.09 0.00 -13.94
CA ASP A 136 -12.22 0.78 -13.44
C ASP A 136 -11.97 1.14 -11.96
N ASP A 137 -12.16 2.41 -11.60
CA ASP A 137 -12.09 2.87 -10.21
C ASP A 137 -13.40 2.58 -9.48
N VAL A 138 -13.33 1.72 -8.47
CA VAL A 138 -14.46 1.37 -7.61
C VAL A 138 -14.40 2.21 -6.33
N HIS A 139 -15.46 2.98 -6.05
CA HIS A 139 -15.58 3.74 -4.82
C HIS A 139 -15.79 2.80 -3.63
N ILE A 140 -14.83 2.76 -2.71
CA ILE A 140 -14.85 1.81 -1.59
C ILE A 140 -15.19 2.44 -0.25
N ALA A 141 -14.79 3.70 -0.03
CA ALA A 141 -15.05 4.39 1.24
C ALA A 141 -15.08 5.90 1.08
N THR A 142 -15.78 6.56 2.00
CA THR A 142 -15.84 8.01 2.13
C THR A 142 -15.39 8.44 3.51
N LEU A 143 -14.43 9.38 3.58
CA LEU A 143 -14.05 10.05 4.82
C LEU A 143 -14.71 11.41 4.90
N THR A 144 -15.21 11.75 6.10
CA THR A 144 -15.84 13.02 6.42
C THR A 144 -15.37 13.51 7.79
N ASN A 145 -15.74 14.73 8.17
CA ASN A 145 -15.42 15.31 9.48
C ASN A 145 -13.93 15.27 9.84
N ILE A 146 -13.08 15.38 8.81
CA ILE A 146 -11.63 15.32 8.98
C ILE A 146 -11.16 16.61 9.63
N GLU A 147 -10.50 16.49 10.77
CA GLU A 147 -9.84 17.58 11.49
C GLU A 147 -8.44 17.16 11.92
N VAL A 148 -7.44 17.98 11.60
CA VAL A 148 -6.04 17.79 11.99
C VAL A 148 -5.63 18.92 12.90
N VAL A 149 -5.12 18.60 14.08
CA VAL A 149 -4.77 19.57 15.13
C VAL A 149 -3.31 19.39 15.54
N GLU A 150 -2.56 20.49 15.56
CA GLU A 150 -1.19 20.49 16.06
C GLU A 150 -1.17 20.28 17.58
N LYS A 151 -0.35 19.34 18.05
CA LYS A 151 -0.16 19.06 19.48
C LYS A 151 0.78 20.07 20.12
N ALA A 152 0.50 20.47 21.36
CA ALA A 152 1.42 21.30 22.12
C ALA A 152 2.79 20.65 22.38
N SER A 153 2.87 19.32 22.30
CA SER A 153 4.11 18.53 22.40
C SER A 153 4.87 18.40 21.07
N GLY A 154 4.34 18.96 20.00
CA GLY A 154 4.78 18.71 18.62
C GLY A 154 4.06 17.50 17.99
N GLY A 155 4.02 17.48 16.66
CA GLY A 155 3.25 16.50 15.88
C GLY A 155 1.78 16.89 15.76
N PHE A 156 0.96 16.00 15.19
CA PHE A 156 -0.44 16.27 14.89
C PHE A 156 -1.34 15.10 15.31
N ASP A 157 -2.52 15.43 15.80
CA ASP A 157 -3.64 14.51 15.97
C ASP A 157 -4.62 14.69 14.81
N ALA A 158 -5.19 13.61 14.34
CA ALA A 158 -6.26 13.62 13.35
C ALA A 158 -7.51 12.95 13.92
N THR A 159 -8.67 13.46 13.54
CA THR A 159 -9.97 12.79 13.74
C THR A 159 -10.72 12.77 12.43
N PHE A 160 -11.45 11.69 12.17
CA PHE A 160 -12.26 11.54 10.96
C PHE A 160 -13.35 10.49 11.15
N ASP A 161 -14.39 10.60 10.34
CA ASP A 161 -15.36 9.52 10.16
C ASP A 161 -15.10 8.82 8.84
N ILE A 162 -15.22 7.49 8.82
CA ILE A 162 -15.15 6.68 7.60
C ILE A 162 -16.45 5.88 7.43
N ASN A 163 -16.96 5.85 6.19
CA ASN A 163 -18.07 5.01 5.79
C ASN A 163 -17.65 4.16 4.59
N PHE A 164 -17.79 2.85 4.70
CA PHE A 164 -17.52 1.94 3.60
C PHE A 164 -18.76 1.79 2.71
N GLU A 165 -18.58 1.97 1.40
CA GLU A 165 -19.64 1.91 0.39
C GLU A 165 -19.77 0.50 -0.21
N ILE A 166 -18.78 -0.36 0.00
CA ILE A 166 -18.81 -1.76 -0.44
C ILE A 166 -19.31 -2.60 0.73
N ASP A 167 -20.22 -3.52 0.44
CA ASP A 167 -20.54 -4.60 1.36
C ASP A 167 -19.33 -5.56 1.39
N LEU A 168 -18.44 -5.34 2.34
CA LEU A 168 -17.29 -6.22 2.57
C LEU A 168 -17.72 -7.63 3.01
N GLY A 169 -19.02 -7.88 3.16
CA GLY A 169 -19.59 -9.16 3.54
C GLY A 169 -19.63 -10.22 2.43
N ASP A 170 -19.42 -9.83 1.16
CA ASP A 170 -19.19 -10.78 0.06
C ASP A 170 -17.72 -11.26 0.00
N ILE A 171 -16.85 -10.59 0.73
CA ILE A 171 -15.57 -11.08 1.14
C ILE A 171 -15.86 -11.85 2.42
N ASP A 172 -15.52 -13.11 2.55
CA ASP A 172 -15.69 -13.95 3.77
C ASP A 172 -15.04 -13.32 5.04
N ILE A 173 -14.72 -12.04 5.00
CA ILE A 173 -14.15 -11.24 6.05
C ILE A 173 -15.23 -10.36 6.65
N VAL A 174 -15.61 -10.72 7.85
CA VAL A 174 -16.61 -10.00 8.65
C VAL A 174 -16.02 -8.68 9.18
N CYS A 175 -15.66 -7.76 8.28
CA CYS A 175 -15.29 -6.38 8.63
C CYS A 175 -16.45 -5.39 8.47
N ALA A 176 -17.69 -5.86 8.57
CA ALA A 176 -18.90 -5.04 8.40
C ALA A 176 -18.98 -3.81 9.33
N ASP A 177 -18.18 -3.77 10.39
CA ASP A 177 -18.22 -2.72 11.41
C ASP A 177 -16.99 -1.78 11.40
N LEU A 178 -16.21 -1.74 10.32
CA LEU A 178 -15.08 -0.79 10.19
C LEU A 178 -15.52 0.66 9.97
N GLY A 179 -16.77 0.90 9.62
CA GLY A 179 -17.32 2.26 9.53
C GLY A 179 -17.47 2.91 10.91
N GLY A 180 -17.04 4.15 11.05
CA GLY A 180 -17.17 4.86 12.33
C GLY A 180 -16.30 6.10 12.45
N SER A 181 -16.18 6.62 13.66
CA SER A 181 -15.32 7.76 13.99
C SER A 181 -14.01 7.25 14.58
N TYR A 182 -12.92 7.80 14.10
CA TYR A 182 -11.57 7.41 14.48
C TYR A 182 -10.75 8.61 14.95
N SER A 183 -9.77 8.31 15.82
CA SER A 183 -8.68 9.20 16.15
C SER A 183 -7.39 8.59 15.64
N ALA A 184 -6.45 9.41 15.20
CA ALA A 184 -5.18 8.96 14.71
C ALA A 184 -4.06 9.92 15.09
N ASP A 185 -2.86 9.39 15.27
CA ASP A 185 -1.63 10.15 15.34
C ASP A 185 -1.05 10.28 13.92
N LYS A 186 -0.79 11.51 13.48
CA LYS A 186 -0.12 11.75 12.21
C LYS A 186 1.38 11.59 12.40
N GLU A 187 1.96 10.58 11.76
CA GLU A 187 3.39 10.34 11.81
C GLU A 187 4.18 11.42 11.07
N PRO A 188 5.36 11.80 11.56
CA PRO A 188 6.28 12.63 10.81
C PRO A 188 6.79 11.86 9.57
N ALA A 189 7.08 12.60 8.49
CA ALA A 189 7.85 12.03 7.41
C ALA A 189 9.25 11.60 7.89
N MET A 190 9.87 10.67 7.19
CA MET A 190 11.26 10.30 7.45
C MET A 190 12.16 11.54 7.48
N GLU A 191 13.15 11.56 8.37
CA GLU A 191 14.06 12.70 8.52
C GLU A 191 14.76 13.03 7.18
N GLU A 192 15.12 12.02 6.42
CA GLU A 192 15.70 12.13 5.09
C GLU A 192 14.77 12.84 4.11
N THR A 193 13.46 12.64 4.24
CA THR A 193 12.46 13.34 3.42
C THR A 193 12.48 14.85 3.67
N LEU A 194 12.63 15.25 4.93
CA LEU A 194 12.63 16.67 5.32
C LEU A 194 13.90 17.40 4.86
N SER A 195 15.01 16.67 4.71
CA SER A 195 16.30 17.18 4.29
C SER A 195 16.64 16.93 2.81
N ALA A 196 15.83 16.13 2.11
CA ALA A 196 16.11 15.67 0.76
C ALA A 196 16.12 16.82 -0.27
N GLY A 197 17.22 16.93 -1.00
CA GLY A 197 17.27 17.68 -2.26
C GLY A 197 16.86 16.76 -3.42
N VAL A 198 16.52 17.35 -4.57
CA VAL A 198 16.12 16.62 -5.80
C VAL A 198 17.16 15.63 -6.33
N ASP A 199 18.43 15.82 -5.95
CA ASP A 199 19.54 14.95 -6.33
C ASP A 199 19.86 13.88 -5.28
N SER A 200 19.21 13.89 -4.11
CA SER A 200 19.45 12.91 -3.06
C SER A 200 18.99 11.51 -3.47
N ASN A 201 19.61 10.49 -2.89
CA ASN A 201 19.18 9.12 -3.11
C ASN A 201 17.77 8.90 -2.56
N HIS A 202 17.43 9.53 -1.42
CA HIS A 202 16.07 9.46 -0.88
C HIS A 202 15.02 9.98 -1.87
N TYR A 203 15.23 11.16 -2.48
CA TYR A 203 14.32 11.71 -3.47
C TYR A 203 14.16 10.80 -4.70
N LYS A 204 15.25 10.15 -5.15
CA LYS A 204 15.22 9.22 -6.27
C LYS A 204 14.48 7.93 -5.91
N MET A 205 14.64 7.45 -4.66
CA MET A 205 14.09 6.18 -4.18
C MET A 205 12.57 6.21 -4.00
N VAL A 206 12.04 7.32 -3.47
CA VAL A 206 10.62 7.48 -3.13
C VAL A 206 9.79 7.71 -4.39
N ARG A 207 9.26 6.62 -4.93
CA ARG A 207 8.37 6.60 -6.11
C ARG A 207 7.80 5.21 -6.37
N ASN A 208 7.04 5.10 -7.46
CA ASN A 208 6.57 3.82 -7.96
C ASN A 208 7.60 3.21 -8.93
N TRP A 209 7.94 1.96 -8.72
CA TRP A 209 8.94 1.19 -9.45
C TRP A 209 8.32 -0.07 -10.03
N GLN A 210 8.64 -0.41 -11.27
CA GLN A 210 8.27 -1.67 -11.91
C GLN A 210 9.50 -2.54 -12.11
N MET A 211 9.46 -3.79 -11.65
CA MET A 211 10.54 -4.73 -11.87
C MET A 211 10.65 -5.08 -13.34
N THR A 212 11.84 -4.93 -13.90
CA THR A 212 12.15 -5.25 -15.31
C THR A 212 13.02 -6.47 -15.44
N SER A 213 13.83 -6.78 -14.41
CA SER A 213 14.55 -8.04 -14.35
C SER A 213 14.81 -8.49 -12.92
N TYR A 214 14.93 -9.79 -12.76
CA TYR A 214 15.38 -10.50 -11.57
C TYR A 214 16.29 -11.62 -12.00
N ALA A 215 17.36 -11.87 -11.25
CA ALA A 215 18.21 -13.05 -11.43
C ALA A 215 18.85 -13.42 -10.09
N ASP A 216 18.81 -14.68 -9.73
CA ASP A 216 19.47 -15.16 -8.52
C ASP A 216 20.58 -16.17 -8.81
N SER A 217 21.31 -16.54 -7.76
CA SER A 217 22.41 -17.51 -7.84
C SER A 217 21.95 -18.94 -8.16
N ASP A 218 20.67 -19.25 -8.00
CA ASP A 218 20.07 -20.54 -8.32
C ASP A 218 19.57 -20.61 -9.77
N GLY A 219 19.64 -19.49 -10.49
CA GLY A 219 19.32 -19.36 -11.92
C GLY A 219 17.86 -19.03 -12.18
N LEU A 220 17.07 -18.66 -11.15
CA LEU A 220 15.70 -18.15 -11.34
C LEU A 220 15.74 -16.77 -11.98
N VAL A 221 14.78 -16.51 -12.84
CA VAL A 221 14.58 -15.20 -13.50
C VAL A 221 13.19 -14.66 -13.21
N LEU A 222 12.91 -13.39 -13.59
CA LEU A 222 11.65 -12.71 -13.28
C LEU A 222 10.40 -13.52 -13.68
N SER A 223 10.42 -14.19 -14.85
CA SER A 223 9.29 -15.03 -15.28
C SER A 223 9.01 -16.21 -14.34
N ASP A 224 10.06 -16.76 -13.73
CA ASP A 224 9.92 -17.87 -12.79
C ASP A 224 9.34 -17.37 -11.46
N VAL A 225 9.79 -16.20 -11.00
CA VAL A 225 9.23 -15.54 -9.78
C VAL A 225 7.76 -15.21 -9.97
N LEU A 226 7.35 -14.68 -11.12
CA LEU A 226 5.95 -14.40 -11.42
C LEU A 226 5.12 -15.70 -11.55
N LEU A 227 5.71 -16.76 -12.09
CA LEU A 227 5.04 -18.06 -12.18
C LEU A 227 4.88 -18.72 -10.81
N ASP A 228 5.86 -18.56 -9.92
CA ASP A 228 5.85 -19.12 -8.55
C ASP A 228 4.63 -18.63 -7.74
N TYR A 229 4.11 -17.44 -8.05
CA TYR A 229 2.85 -16.93 -7.50
C TYR A 229 1.67 -17.89 -7.66
N CYS A 230 1.65 -18.66 -8.77
CA CYS A 230 0.59 -19.61 -9.07
C CYS A 230 0.93 -21.06 -8.69
N LEU A 231 2.07 -21.31 -8.06
CA LEU A 231 2.43 -22.65 -7.61
C LEU A 231 1.74 -22.96 -6.27
N ARG A 232 1.17 -24.15 -6.19
CA ARG A 232 0.58 -24.66 -4.95
C ARG A 232 1.15 -26.03 -4.62
N ASN A 233 1.23 -26.34 -3.33
CA ASN A 233 1.61 -27.65 -2.87
C ASN A 233 0.41 -28.61 -3.00
N GLN A 234 0.56 -29.64 -3.82
CA GLN A 234 -0.40 -30.73 -3.95
C GLN A 234 0.16 -32.01 -3.33
N TYR A 235 -0.61 -32.62 -2.43
CA TYR A 235 -0.25 -33.91 -1.86
C TYR A 235 -0.45 -35.03 -2.87
N ASP A 236 0.63 -35.78 -3.16
CA ASP A 236 0.56 -37.00 -3.95
C ASP A 236 0.38 -38.22 -3.02
N PRO A 237 -0.84 -38.84 -2.99
CA PRO A 237 -1.12 -39.94 -2.10
C PRO A 237 -0.36 -41.22 -2.50
N VAL A 238 0.19 -41.30 -3.71
CA VAL A 238 0.97 -42.48 -4.20
C VAL A 238 2.41 -42.40 -3.72
N MET A 239 2.99 -41.18 -3.78
CA MET A 239 4.35 -40.91 -3.34
C MET A 239 4.44 -40.59 -1.83
N GLY A 240 3.35 -40.15 -1.22
CA GLY A 240 3.30 -39.70 0.17
C GLY A 240 4.01 -38.37 0.40
N GLU A 241 4.22 -37.57 -0.64
CA GLU A 241 4.97 -36.32 -0.64
C GLU A 241 4.12 -35.19 -1.21
N TYR A 242 4.49 -33.95 -0.88
CA TYR A 242 3.95 -32.75 -1.52
C TYR A 242 4.78 -32.37 -2.72
N THR A 243 4.13 -32.10 -3.84
CA THR A 243 4.76 -31.59 -5.06
C THR A 243 4.18 -30.23 -5.41
N GLU A 244 5.02 -29.32 -5.87
CA GLU A 244 4.58 -28.03 -6.41
C GLU A 244 3.94 -28.27 -7.79
N VAL A 245 2.72 -27.78 -7.96
CA VAL A 245 1.98 -27.85 -9.22
C VAL A 245 1.39 -26.49 -9.53
N LEU A 246 1.31 -26.16 -10.82
CA LEU A 246 0.63 -24.95 -11.26
C LEU A 246 -0.88 -25.05 -10.95
N ASP A 247 -1.43 -24.04 -10.28
CA ASP A 247 -2.86 -23.91 -10.09
C ASP A 247 -3.51 -23.53 -11.42
N PRO A 248 -4.39 -24.35 -12.01
CA PRO A 248 -4.98 -24.07 -13.31
C PRO A 248 -5.96 -22.89 -13.29
N ASP A 249 -6.43 -22.49 -12.11
CA ASP A 249 -7.38 -21.41 -11.92
C ASP A 249 -6.68 -20.09 -11.52
N CYS A 250 -5.37 -20.10 -11.29
CA CYS A 250 -4.59 -18.93 -10.95
C CYS A 250 -4.26 -18.09 -12.18
N ILE A 251 -4.34 -16.78 -12.03
CA ILE A 251 -3.87 -15.82 -13.03
C ILE A 251 -2.40 -15.52 -12.73
N VAL A 252 -1.51 -15.93 -13.64
CA VAL A 252 -0.08 -15.60 -13.52
C VAL A 252 0.11 -14.10 -13.67
N PRO A 253 0.77 -13.43 -12.70
CA PRO A 253 1.07 -12.01 -12.82
C PRO A 253 1.91 -11.69 -14.04
N SER A 254 1.65 -10.57 -14.68
CA SER A 254 2.47 -10.04 -15.78
C SER A 254 3.52 -9.04 -15.29
N THR A 255 3.29 -8.44 -14.13
CA THR A 255 4.07 -7.31 -13.63
C THR A 255 4.18 -7.35 -12.11
N PHE A 256 5.35 -6.97 -11.61
CA PHE A 256 5.59 -6.70 -10.20
C PHE A 256 5.99 -5.23 -10.01
N GLN A 257 5.31 -4.54 -9.12
CA GLN A 257 5.59 -3.14 -8.78
C GLN A 257 5.87 -2.95 -7.30
N VAL A 258 6.67 -1.93 -6.99
CA VAL A 258 6.96 -1.48 -5.63
C VAL A 258 6.75 0.02 -5.56
N ASN A 259 5.94 0.49 -4.65
CA ASN A 259 5.82 1.90 -4.29
C ASN A 259 6.53 2.13 -2.95
N LEU A 260 7.43 3.11 -2.90
CA LEU A 260 8.15 3.51 -1.68
C LEU A 260 7.70 4.91 -1.29
N SER A 261 7.16 5.05 -0.08
CA SER A 261 6.66 6.32 0.42
C SER A 261 7.69 7.11 1.22
N THR A 262 7.44 8.41 1.39
CA THR A 262 8.23 9.32 2.23
C THR A 262 8.03 9.09 3.73
N PHE A 263 7.13 8.20 4.12
CA PHE A 263 6.81 7.86 5.51
C PHE A 263 7.38 6.49 5.91
N GLY A 264 8.27 5.93 5.08
CA GLY A 264 8.85 4.62 5.36
C GLY A 264 7.89 3.45 5.13
N THR A 265 6.80 3.65 4.41
CA THR A 265 5.91 2.57 3.98
C THR A 265 6.28 2.12 2.58
N TYR A 266 6.28 0.83 2.32
CA TYR A 266 6.29 0.31 0.95
C TYR A 266 5.00 -0.44 0.64
N VAL A 267 4.67 -0.48 -0.64
CA VAL A 267 3.61 -1.32 -1.19
C VAL A 267 4.19 -2.13 -2.32
N THR A 268 4.04 -3.45 -2.28
CA THR A 268 4.29 -4.30 -3.44
C THR A 268 2.97 -4.71 -4.07
N MET A 269 2.95 -4.81 -5.38
CA MET A 269 1.78 -5.20 -6.16
C MET A 269 2.20 -6.19 -7.25
N THR A 270 1.51 -7.31 -7.32
CA THR A 270 1.51 -8.16 -8.52
C THR A 270 0.29 -7.81 -9.36
N LEU A 271 0.49 -7.55 -10.64
CA LEU A 271 -0.56 -7.10 -11.55
C LEU A 271 -0.76 -8.11 -12.68
N ASP A 272 -2.00 -8.28 -13.12
CA ASP A 272 -2.33 -9.03 -14.32
C ASP A 272 -2.00 -8.26 -15.62
N GLU A 273 -2.30 -8.85 -16.79
CA GLU A 273 -2.06 -8.21 -18.09
C GLU A 273 -2.92 -6.93 -18.31
N SER A 274 -4.00 -6.75 -17.56
CA SER A 274 -4.84 -5.56 -17.61
C SER A 274 -4.38 -4.45 -16.68
N GLY A 275 -3.36 -4.72 -15.84
CA GLY A 275 -2.88 -3.83 -14.80
C GLY A 275 -3.70 -3.89 -13.50
N SER A 276 -4.60 -4.87 -13.39
CA SER A 276 -5.37 -5.07 -12.15
C SER A 276 -4.51 -5.79 -11.10
N PRO A 277 -4.55 -5.34 -9.84
CA PRO A 277 -3.81 -5.99 -8.77
C PRO A 277 -4.36 -7.38 -8.47
N LEU A 278 -3.48 -8.36 -8.45
CA LEU A 278 -3.74 -9.73 -8.00
C LEU A 278 -3.41 -9.88 -6.52
N GLU A 279 -2.38 -9.18 -6.08
CA GLU A 279 -1.93 -9.16 -4.69
C GLU A 279 -1.35 -7.79 -4.35
N ILE A 280 -1.62 -7.33 -3.13
CA ILE A 280 -1.06 -6.10 -2.55
C ILE A 280 -0.52 -6.42 -1.17
N GLN A 281 0.76 -6.15 -0.95
CA GLN A 281 1.39 -6.25 0.36
C GLN A 281 1.93 -4.90 0.76
N THR A 282 1.96 -4.63 2.06
CA THR A 282 2.58 -3.42 2.62
C THR A 282 3.51 -3.79 3.76
N GLY A 283 4.53 -3.00 3.92
CA GLY A 283 5.46 -3.11 5.02
C GLY A 283 6.21 -1.80 5.23
N THR A 284 7.33 -1.87 5.89
CA THR A 284 8.17 -0.73 6.24
C THR A 284 9.51 -0.78 5.53
N TRP A 285 10.04 0.39 5.17
CA TRP A 285 11.40 0.52 4.66
C TRP A 285 12.12 1.68 5.32
N THR A 286 13.42 1.57 5.44
CA THR A 286 14.28 2.64 5.96
C THR A 286 15.68 2.53 5.38
N TRP A 287 16.48 3.59 5.49
CA TRP A 287 17.89 3.54 5.14
C TRP A 287 18.67 2.74 6.17
N ALA A 288 19.55 1.86 5.70
CA ALA A 288 20.44 1.06 6.54
C ALA A 288 21.75 1.78 6.85
N ASN A 289 22.07 2.85 6.10
CA ASN A 289 23.27 3.66 6.29
C ASN A 289 23.05 5.13 5.91
N ASP A 290 23.87 6.02 6.47
CA ASP A 290 23.82 7.48 6.22
C ASP A 290 24.13 7.85 4.77
N GLU A 291 24.90 7.03 4.04
CA GLU A 291 25.26 7.23 2.64
C GLU A 291 24.09 6.93 1.68
N GLN A 292 23.00 6.38 2.20
CA GLN A 292 21.80 6.00 1.42
C GLN A 292 22.14 5.06 0.23
N THR A 293 23.01 4.09 0.48
CA THR A 293 23.42 3.05 -0.47
C THR A 293 22.88 1.68 -0.10
N GLN A 294 22.27 1.55 1.09
CA GLN A 294 21.63 0.35 1.59
C GLN A 294 20.30 0.71 2.25
N PHE A 295 19.32 -0.16 2.13
CA PHE A 295 18.01 -0.01 2.74
C PHE A 295 17.56 -1.31 3.39
N TYR A 296 16.75 -1.19 4.45
CA TYR A 296 16.05 -2.29 5.10
C TYR A 296 14.59 -2.35 4.63
N VAL A 297 14.07 -3.57 4.58
CA VAL A 297 12.66 -3.87 4.39
C VAL A 297 12.20 -4.73 5.56
N ASP A 298 11.19 -4.27 6.29
CA ASP A 298 10.60 -4.92 7.47
C ASP A 298 11.62 -5.30 8.55
N ASP A 299 12.74 -4.56 8.65
CA ASP A 299 13.87 -4.83 9.55
C ASP A 299 14.52 -6.22 9.38
N ASP A 300 14.18 -6.96 8.33
CA ASP A 300 14.58 -8.35 8.15
C ASP A 300 15.56 -8.55 6.98
N TRP A 301 15.45 -7.75 5.94
CA TRP A 301 16.34 -7.90 4.80
C TRP A 301 16.95 -6.59 4.27
N THR A 302 18.15 -6.71 3.71
CA THR A 302 18.95 -5.57 3.26
C THR A 302 19.13 -5.59 1.76
N GLY A 303 18.71 -4.50 1.09
CA GLY A 303 19.05 -4.24 -0.30
C GLY A 303 20.29 -3.35 -0.42
N ASN A 304 21.26 -3.76 -1.26
CA ASN A 304 22.48 -3.03 -1.55
C ASN A 304 22.34 -2.37 -2.93
N ILE A 305 22.26 -1.04 -2.98
CA ILE A 305 22.03 -0.29 -4.21
C ILE A 305 23.31 -0.26 -5.05
N THR A 306 23.21 -0.65 -6.32
CA THR A 306 24.28 -0.56 -7.31
C THR A 306 24.09 0.61 -8.27
N GLU A 307 22.84 0.96 -8.57
CA GLU A 307 22.49 2.12 -9.38
C GLU A 307 21.15 2.71 -8.89
N LEU A 308 21.07 4.04 -8.79
CA LEU A 308 19.83 4.75 -8.46
C LEU A 308 19.79 6.10 -9.18
N SER A 309 18.82 6.20 -10.08
CA SER A 309 18.50 7.41 -10.82
C SER A 309 17.01 7.75 -10.67
N THR A 310 16.53 8.74 -11.37
CA THR A 310 15.09 9.06 -11.42
C THR A 310 14.29 8.11 -12.32
N THR A 311 14.94 7.24 -13.06
CA THR A 311 14.30 6.33 -14.02
C THR A 311 14.67 4.87 -13.84
N ASN A 312 15.77 4.58 -13.13
CA ASN A 312 16.26 3.23 -12.94
C ASN A 312 16.76 3.03 -11.52
N TRP A 313 16.45 1.88 -10.95
CA TRP A 313 16.90 1.43 -9.63
C TRP A 313 17.36 -0.01 -9.71
N GLN A 314 18.64 -0.24 -9.37
CA GLN A 314 19.26 -1.56 -9.32
C GLN A 314 19.85 -1.80 -7.95
N PHE A 315 19.60 -2.98 -7.42
CA PHE A 315 20.18 -3.43 -6.16
C PHE A 315 20.35 -4.95 -6.14
N TYR A 316 21.10 -5.42 -5.17
CA TYR A 316 21.19 -6.85 -4.88
C TYR A 316 20.97 -7.11 -3.38
N GLU A 317 20.52 -8.31 -3.08
CA GLU A 317 20.51 -8.86 -1.73
C GLU A 317 21.48 -10.00 -1.61
N VAL A 318 21.99 -10.23 -0.40
CA VAL A 318 22.86 -11.36 -0.05
C VAL A 318 22.39 -11.93 1.28
N HIS A 319 22.28 -13.24 1.34
CA HIS A 319 22.01 -13.92 2.60
C HIS A 319 23.31 -14.29 3.29
N ASP A 320 23.53 -13.80 4.52
CA ASP A 320 24.77 -14.02 5.29
C ASP A 320 25.07 -15.50 5.60
N THR A 321 24.07 -16.36 5.54
CA THR A 321 24.19 -17.78 5.91
C THR A 321 24.31 -18.73 4.72
N THR A 322 24.19 -18.21 3.50
CA THR A 322 24.26 -18.98 2.23
C THR A 322 25.00 -18.15 1.18
N ASP A 323 25.58 -18.82 0.18
CA ASP A 323 26.13 -18.10 -0.99
C ASP A 323 25.04 -17.53 -1.92
N PHE A 324 23.82 -17.35 -1.40
CA PHE A 324 22.68 -16.82 -2.16
C PHE A 324 22.85 -15.33 -2.42
N ARG A 325 22.68 -14.96 -3.67
CA ARG A 325 22.59 -13.57 -4.14
C ARG A 325 21.45 -13.45 -5.14
N ALA A 326 20.65 -12.41 -5.01
CA ALA A 326 19.67 -12.01 -6.02
C ALA A 326 19.92 -10.57 -6.46
N ASP A 327 19.89 -10.35 -7.76
CA ASP A 327 20.05 -9.05 -8.40
C ASP A 327 18.70 -8.60 -8.98
N TYR A 328 18.32 -7.37 -8.67
CA TYR A 328 17.03 -6.75 -9.02
C TYR A 328 17.24 -5.51 -9.88
N ASN A 329 16.40 -5.32 -10.88
CA ASN A 329 16.38 -4.11 -11.71
C ASN A 329 14.94 -3.62 -11.87
N PHE A 330 14.76 -2.31 -11.66
CA PHE A 330 13.48 -1.64 -11.73
C PHE A 330 13.56 -0.38 -12.59
N ASP A 331 12.50 -0.11 -13.34
CA ASP A 331 12.28 1.16 -14.01
C ASP A 331 11.18 1.94 -13.30
N ALA A 332 11.30 3.28 -13.29
CA ALA A 332 10.27 4.13 -12.73
C ALA A 332 8.98 4.04 -13.56
N VAL A 333 7.85 3.90 -12.89
CA VAL A 333 6.52 3.95 -13.52
C VAL A 333 6.19 5.41 -13.80
N ALA A 334 5.76 5.72 -15.04
CA ALA A 334 5.43 7.07 -15.51
C ALA A 334 4.08 7.57 -14.99
#